data_bd335b8080e67b0eb9e89b701f4be566
#
_entry.id   bd335b8080e67b0eb9e89b701f4be566
#
_cell.length_a   1.000
_cell.length_b   1.000
_cell.length_c   1.000
_cell.angle_alpha   90.00
_cell.angle_beta   90.00
_cell.angle_gamma   90.00
#
_symmetry.space_group_name_H-M   'P 1'
#
loop_
_entity.id
_entity.type
_entity.pdbx_description
1 polymer ?
#
loop_
_entity_poly.entity_id
_entity_poly.type
_entity_poly.pdbx_seq_one_letter_code
_entity_poly.pdbx_strand_id
1 'polypeptide(L)'
;PLRMNLPATPITNLRVHHGDLVVATQGRSFWILDDLTPLRELAADPLVAEARLFTPRDAERGASAPPLQEVDLNLPDLLPPGALLHLVLTGDVQGLRLAVLDGEDREVTWWASGESGGRALPSSQGFHRLVWDLRYDQGNVKAPPGAYTVRLSWDGGMNESELRVVPDPRDPEVTMVDYEEQFRVTMAVADTVARIQGVIDRFREVNDQVDSLMAWAEELGSSADDTAEQAGAFATKVEALQRRLTSYQADDGPSGVRTIAGLDRQYGSLLGSLNSGGGYGAGSTEGQPTAGALQRKRDLEAQWGALSGSLAD
;
A
#
# COMPACT_ATOMS: atom_id res chain seq x y z
N PRO A 1 -15.04 -9.30 -33.36
CA PRO A 1 -15.60 -8.00 -33.04
C PRO A 1 -15.25 -7.65 -31.58
N LEU A 2 -14.72 -6.45 -31.37
CA LEU A 2 -14.41 -5.94 -30.01
C LEU A 2 -15.75 -5.48 -29.38
N ARG A 3 -16.30 -6.26 -28.50
CA ARG A 3 -17.58 -5.92 -27.84
C ARG A 3 -17.40 -5.40 -26.42
N MET A 4 -16.57 -6.01 -25.63
CA MET A 4 -16.38 -5.67 -24.22
C MET A 4 -17.73 -5.32 -23.53
N ASN A 5 -17.80 -4.24 -22.76
CA ASN A 5 -19.02 -3.71 -22.13
C ASN A 5 -19.77 -2.67 -22.98
N LEU A 6 -19.32 -2.41 -24.23
CA LEU A 6 -19.98 -1.46 -25.14
C LEU A 6 -21.37 -1.98 -25.51
N PRO A 7 -22.46 -1.21 -25.28
CA PRO A 7 -23.80 -1.62 -25.65
C PRO A 7 -23.98 -1.68 -27.17
N ALA A 8 -24.99 -2.42 -27.60
CA ALA A 8 -25.36 -2.42 -29.01
C ALA A 8 -25.92 -1.04 -29.40
N THR A 9 -25.14 -0.25 -30.11
CA THR A 9 -25.45 1.12 -30.52
C THR A 9 -24.67 1.46 -31.80
N PRO A 10 -25.21 2.31 -32.70
CA PRO A 10 -24.42 2.81 -33.83
C PRO A 10 -23.21 3.59 -33.34
N ILE A 11 -22.07 3.29 -33.92
CA ILE A 11 -20.83 4.05 -33.68
C ILE A 11 -20.80 5.20 -34.70
N THR A 12 -20.69 6.41 -34.21
CA THR A 12 -20.68 7.62 -35.05
C THR A 12 -19.27 8.10 -35.34
N ASN A 13 -18.32 7.86 -34.42
CA ASN A 13 -16.92 8.22 -34.64
C ASN A 13 -16.01 7.32 -33.81
N LEU A 14 -14.78 7.12 -34.30
CA LEU A 14 -13.68 6.43 -33.63
C LEU A 14 -12.42 7.28 -33.74
N ARG A 15 -11.74 7.51 -32.62
CA ARG A 15 -10.50 8.26 -32.61
C ARG A 15 -9.50 7.64 -31.64
N VAL A 16 -8.28 7.45 -32.10
CA VAL A 16 -7.16 7.10 -31.22
C VAL A 16 -6.52 8.39 -30.73
N HIS A 17 -6.37 8.51 -29.42
CA HIS A 17 -5.75 9.65 -28.77
C HIS A 17 -4.91 9.19 -27.56
N HIS A 18 -3.65 9.59 -27.50
CA HIS A 18 -2.70 9.18 -26.45
C HIS A 18 -2.65 7.65 -26.18
N GLY A 19 -2.87 6.84 -27.21
CA GLY A 19 -2.87 5.38 -27.06
C GLY A 19 -4.19 4.77 -26.61
N ASP A 20 -5.23 5.58 -26.37
CA ASP A 20 -6.59 5.14 -26.05
C ASP A 20 -7.49 5.19 -27.27
N LEU A 21 -8.54 4.37 -27.28
CA LEU A 21 -9.57 4.44 -28.32
C LEU A 21 -10.82 5.12 -27.78
N VAL A 22 -11.10 6.29 -28.29
CA VAL A 22 -12.32 7.03 -27.98
C VAL A 22 -13.40 6.69 -29.00
N VAL A 23 -14.56 6.26 -28.51
CA VAL A 23 -15.71 5.83 -29.31
C VAL A 23 -16.89 6.75 -29.03
N ALA A 24 -17.36 7.46 -30.04
CA ALA A 24 -18.61 8.22 -29.99
C ALA A 24 -19.77 7.35 -30.45
N THR A 25 -20.87 7.34 -29.71
CA THR A 25 -22.05 6.52 -30.03
C THR A 25 -23.28 7.39 -30.24
N GLN A 26 -24.27 6.84 -30.94
CA GLN A 26 -25.55 7.51 -31.10
C GLN A 26 -26.43 7.23 -29.86
N GLY A 27 -26.58 8.23 -29.01
CA GLY A 27 -27.46 8.18 -27.83
C GLY A 27 -27.00 7.34 -26.65
N ARG A 28 -25.74 6.84 -26.66
CA ARG A 28 -25.15 6.05 -25.57
C ARG A 28 -23.82 6.61 -25.09
N SER A 29 -23.63 7.95 -25.18
CA SER A 29 -22.47 8.69 -24.69
C SER A 29 -21.16 8.34 -25.41
N PHE A 30 -20.03 8.70 -24.78
CA PHE A 30 -18.68 8.37 -25.22
C PHE A 30 -18.15 7.20 -24.42
N TRP A 31 -17.36 6.37 -25.08
CA TRP A 31 -16.68 5.21 -24.47
C TRP A 31 -15.20 5.31 -24.73
N ILE A 32 -14.41 4.94 -23.76
CA ILE A 32 -12.96 4.95 -23.87
C ILE A 32 -12.47 3.54 -23.57
N LEU A 33 -11.68 2.99 -24.50
CA LEU A 33 -10.87 1.82 -24.23
C LEU A 33 -9.46 2.33 -23.93
N ASP A 34 -9.14 2.32 -22.65
CA ASP A 34 -7.83 2.74 -22.18
C ASP A 34 -6.78 1.72 -22.57
N ASP A 35 -5.65 2.22 -23.05
CA ASP A 35 -4.46 1.47 -23.41
C ASP A 35 -4.66 0.44 -24.52
N LEU A 36 -4.36 0.85 -25.75
CA LEU A 36 -4.34 -0.04 -26.92
C LEU A 36 -3.08 -0.91 -27.04
N THR A 37 -2.11 -0.78 -26.14
CA THR A 37 -0.83 -1.52 -26.20
C THR A 37 -1.06 -3.03 -26.31
N PRO A 38 -1.91 -3.65 -25.47
CA PRO A 38 -2.15 -5.09 -25.57
C PRO A 38 -2.70 -5.53 -26.94
N LEU A 39 -3.61 -4.75 -27.50
CA LEU A 39 -4.18 -5.08 -28.82
C LEU A 39 -3.15 -4.93 -29.95
N ARG A 40 -2.27 -3.95 -29.86
CA ARG A 40 -1.19 -3.73 -30.84
C ARG A 40 -0.15 -4.84 -30.76
N GLU A 41 0.24 -5.23 -29.54
CA GLU A 41 1.19 -6.32 -29.33
C GLU A 41 0.61 -7.66 -29.82
N LEU A 42 -0.65 -7.97 -29.53
CA LEU A 42 -1.31 -9.18 -30.04
C LEU A 42 -1.42 -9.20 -31.55
N ALA A 43 -1.59 -8.04 -32.19
CA ALA A 43 -1.64 -7.93 -33.65
C ALA A 43 -0.25 -8.13 -34.27
N ALA A 44 0.82 -7.71 -33.62
CA ALA A 44 2.19 -7.85 -34.08
C ALA A 44 2.77 -9.25 -33.82
N ASP A 45 2.44 -9.81 -32.67
CA ASP A 45 2.92 -11.11 -32.21
C ASP A 45 1.78 -11.91 -31.57
N PRO A 46 1.18 -12.85 -32.33
CA PRO A 46 0.08 -13.68 -31.84
C PRO A 46 0.49 -14.53 -30.64
N LEU A 47 -0.43 -14.71 -29.72
CA LEU A 47 -0.24 -15.41 -28.46
C LEU A 47 0.07 -16.90 -28.69
N VAL A 48 1.22 -17.36 -28.16
CA VAL A 48 1.67 -18.77 -28.24
C VAL A 48 1.90 -19.36 -26.85
N ALA A 49 2.18 -18.53 -25.85
CA ALA A 49 2.46 -18.95 -24.48
C ALA A 49 1.18 -19.12 -23.64
N GLU A 50 1.28 -19.87 -22.53
CA GLU A 50 0.18 -20.05 -21.57
C GLU A 50 -0.23 -18.74 -20.91
N ALA A 51 0.75 -17.86 -20.63
CA ALA A 51 0.55 -16.54 -20.05
C ALA A 51 1.44 -15.53 -20.76
N ARG A 52 0.94 -14.30 -20.89
CA ARG A 52 1.71 -13.16 -21.40
C ARG A 52 1.38 -11.91 -20.63
N LEU A 53 2.43 -11.23 -20.15
CA LEU A 53 2.39 -9.87 -19.64
C LEU A 53 2.62 -8.91 -20.82
N PHE A 54 1.77 -7.89 -20.94
CA PHE A 54 1.95 -6.83 -21.93
C PHE A 54 2.82 -5.71 -21.36
N THR A 55 3.46 -4.96 -22.25
CA THR A 55 4.26 -3.79 -21.87
C THR A 55 3.35 -2.73 -21.23
N PRO A 56 3.53 -2.38 -19.95
CA PRO A 56 2.77 -1.33 -19.32
C PRO A 56 3.12 0.04 -19.91
N ARG A 57 2.16 0.94 -19.91
CA ARG A 57 2.42 2.35 -20.21
C ARG A 57 3.13 3.01 -19.04
N ASP A 58 3.85 4.11 -19.30
CA ASP A 58 4.38 4.99 -18.24
C ASP A 58 3.23 5.41 -17.31
N ALA A 59 3.46 5.31 -16.01
CA ALA A 59 2.51 5.66 -14.99
C ALA A 59 2.89 6.99 -14.33
N GLU A 60 1.96 7.94 -14.31
CA GLU A 60 2.20 9.24 -13.68
C GLU A 60 2.03 9.13 -12.16
N ARG A 61 3.03 9.58 -11.41
CA ARG A 61 2.94 9.73 -9.96
C ARG A 61 2.14 10.99 -9.61
N GLY A 62 0.82 10.92 -9.81
CA GLY A 62 -0.08 12.02 -9.48
C GLY A 62 -0.61 11.97 -8.05
N ALA A 63 -1.17 13.10 -7.60
CA ALA A 63 -2.05 13.09 -6.44
C ALA A 63 -3.27 12.23 -6.77
N SER A 64 -3.55 11.23 -5.94
CA SER A 64 -4.80 10.49 -6.03
C SER A 64 -5.93 11.49 -5.87
N ALA A 65 -6.79 11.63 -6.88
CA ALA A 65 -8.05 12.30 -6.66
C ALA A 65 -8.75 11.56 -5.49
N PRO A 66 -9.31 12.27 -4.51
CA PRO A 66 -10.09 11.60 -3.49
C PRO A 66 -11.17 10.78 -4.22
N PRO A 67 -11.48 9.56 -3.74
CA PRO A 67 -12.59 8.82 -4.29
C PRO A 67 -13.78 9.76 -4.28
N LEU A 68 -14.36 9.99 -5.45
CA LEU A 68 -15.61 10.73 -5.53
C LEU A 68 -16.56 10.00 -4.60
N GLN A 69 -17.00 10.65 -3.53
CA GLN A 69 -18.04 10.08 -2.66
C GLN A 69 -19.14 9.59 -3.60
N GLU A 70 -19.74 8.46 -3.28
CA GLU A 70 -20.93 7.93 -3.97
C GLU A 70 -22.02 9.00 -4.01
N VAL A 71 -21.85 9.92 -4.94
CA VAL A 71 -22.97 10.72 -5.40
C VAL A 71 -23.59 9.84 -6.46
N ASP A 72 -24.86 9.54 -6.29
CA ASP A 72 -25.71 8.76 -7.21
C ASP A 72 -25.89 9.52 -8.56
N LEU A 73 -24.76 9.74 -9.23
CA LEU A 73 -24.67 10.28 -10.55
C LEU A 73 -24.13 9.14 -11.43
N ASN A 74 -24.65 8.99 -12.62
CA ASN A 74 -24.08 8.16 -13.68
C ASN A 74 -22.69 8.72 -14.08
N LEU A 75 -21.75 8.72 -13.13
CA LEU A 75 -20.39 9.09 -13.41
C LEU A 75 -19.73 7.98 -14.24
N PRO A 76 -18.88 8.34 -15.19
CA PRO A 76 -18.11 7.34 -15.92
C PRO A 76 -17.24 6.54 -14.93
N ASP A 77 -17.05 5.26 -15.21
CA ASP A 77 -16.04 4.45 -14.53
C ASP A 77 -14.69 5.12 -14.76
N LEU A 78 -14.20 5.83 -13.76
CA LEU A 78 -12.88 6.45 -13.80
C LEU A 78 -11.84 5.35 -13.56
N LEU A 79 -10.77 5.38 -14.33
CA LEU A 79 -9.61 4.53 -14.03
C LEU A 79 -9.07 4.90 -12.65
N PRO A 80 -8.82 3.91 -11.78
CA PRO A 80 -8.11 4.17 -10.55
C PRO A 80 -6.71 4.69 -10.90
N PRO A 81 -6.18 5.66 -10.11
CA PRO A 81 -4.84 6.18 -10.32
C PRO A 81 -3.81 5.06 -10.09
N GLY A 82 -2.80 5.01 -10.94
CA GLY A 82 -1.74 4.00 -10.85
C GLY A 82 -1.27 3.47 -12.21
N ALA A 83 -0.49 2.41 -12.16
CA ALA A 83 -0.02 1.70 -13.34
C ALA A 83 -1.00 0.61 -13.76
N LEU A 84 -1.41 0.61 -15.01
CA LEU A 84 -2.23 -0.44 -15.59
C LEU A 84 -1.35 -1.61 -16.01
N LEU A 85 -1.59 -2.78 -15.44
CA LEU A 85 -0.89 -4.02 -15.74
C LEU A 85 -1.85 -4.97 -16.44
N HIS A 86 -1.56 -5.28 -17.70
CA HIS A 86 -2.37 -6.16 -18.52
C HIS A 86 -1.69 -7.51 -18.73
N LEU A 87 -2.44 -8.57 -18.57
CA LEU A 87 -1.98 -9.91 -18.88
C LEU A 87 -3.08 -10.72 -19.57
N VAL A 88 -2.69 -11.73 -20.31
CA VAL A 88 -3.63 -12.67 -20.94
C VAL A 88 -3.20 -14.10 -20.66
N LEU A 89 -4.18 -14.94 -20.34
CA LEU A 89 -4.02 -16.37 -20.12
C LEU A 89 -4.75 -17.16 -21.21
N THR A 90 -4.09 -18.14 -21.80
CA THR A 90 -4.69 -18.99 -22.87
C THR A 90 -5.49 -20.16 -22.30
N GLY A 91 -5.31 -20.46 -21.01
CA GLY A 91 -6.00 -21.50 -20.25
C GLY A 91 -5.92 -21.17 -18.76
N ASP A 92 -6.37 -22.10 -17.93
CA ASP A 92 -6.19 -22.00 -16.48
C ASP A 92 -4.71 -22.26 -16.13
N VAL A 93 -4.07 -21.31 -15.46
CA VAL A 93 -2.64 -21.33 -15.14
C VAL A 93 -2.44 -21.52 -13.64
N GLN A 94 -1.52 -22.43 -13.27
CA GLN A 94 -1.19 -22.72 -11.88
C GLN A 94 0.06 -21.95 -11.43
N GLY A 95 0.16 -21.68 -10.12
CA GLY A 95 1.32 -20.98 -9.54
C GLY A 95 1.50 -19.55 -10.03
N LEU A 96 0.42 -18.91 -10.52
CA LEU A 96 0.51 -17.58 -11.12
C LEU A 96 0.82 -16.53 -10.06
N ARG A 97 1.89 -15.75 -10.30
CA ARG A 97 2.31 -14.63 -9.45
C ARG A 97 2.74 -13.45 -10.30
N LEU A 98 2.24 -12.28 -9.99
CA LEU A 98 2.66 -11.00 -10.56
C LEU A 98 3.35 -10.18 -9.46
N ALA A 99 4.57 -9.74 -9.69
CA ALA A 99 5.32 -8.90 -8.77
C ALA A 99 5.81 -7.63 -9.47
N VAL A 100 5.88 -6.54 -8.73
CA VAL A 100 6.55 -5.30 -9.13
C VAL A 100 7.84 -5.20 -8.33
N LEU A 101 8.95 -5.00 -9.01
CA LEU A 101 10.29 -4.89 -8.45
C LEU A 101 10.84 -3.50 -8.71
N ASP A 102 11.60 -2.97 -7.78
CA ASP A 102 12.32 -1.70 -7.96
C ASP A 102 13.67 -1.90 -8.70
N GLY A 103 14.41 -0.81 -8.88
CA GLY A 103 15.70 -0.83 -9.57
C GLY A 103 16.82 -1.63 -8.88
N GLU A 104 16.58 -2.11 -7.66
CA GLU A 104 17.48 -2.97 -6.90
C GLU A 104 16.95 -4.41 -6.77
N ASP A 105 15.98 -4.80 -7.63
CA ASP A 105 15.27 -6.09 -7.61
C ASP A 105 14.54 -6.39 -6.28
N ARG A 106 14.24 -5.38 -5.48
CA ARG A 106 13.45 -5.56 -4.26
C ARG A 106 11.97 -5.54 -4.62
N GLU A 107 11.21 -6.45 -4.01
CA GLU A 107 9.78 -6.53 -4.21
C GLU A 107 9.06 -5.33 -3.59
N VAL A 108 8.31 -4.64 -4.44
CA VAL A 108 7.51 -3.47 -4.08
C VAL A 108 6.11 -3.90 -3.66
N THR A 109 5.50 -4.74 -4.48
CA THR A 109 4.16 -5.32 -4.27
C THR A 109 3.98 -6.57 -5.13
N TRP A 110 2.97 -7.40 -4.82
CA TRP A 110 2.70 -8.62 -5.55
C TRP A 110 1.23 -9.05 -5.48
N TRP A 111 0.84 -9.91 -6.42
CA TRP A 111 -0.45 -10.62 -6.49
C TRP A 111 -0.18 -12.09 -6.79
N ALA A 112 -1.02 -13.00 -6.27
CA ALA A 112 -0.89 -14.43 -6.58
C ALA A 112 -2.26 -15.10 -6.75
N SER A 113 -2.28 -16.20 -7.50
CA SER A 113 -3.44 -17.05 -7.61
C SER A 113 -3.64 -17.87 -6.33
N GLY A 114 -4.90 -18.08 -5.93
CA GLY A 114 -5.23 -18.83 -4.71
C GLY A 114 -5.14 -18.05 -3.40
N GLU A 115 -4.67 -16.82 -3.42
CA GLU A 115 -4.65 -15.95 -2.24
C GLU A 115 -6.04 -15.42 -1.91
N SER A 116 -6.32 -15.31 -0.61
CA SER A 116 -7.55 -14.73 -0.09
C SER A 116 -7.30 -13.30 0.37
N GLY A 117 -8.16 -12.36 -0.06
CA GLY A 117 -8.13 -10.98 0.41
C GLY A 117 -7.28 -10.03 -0.44
N GLY A 118 -7.89 -9.22 -1.27
CA GLY A 118 -7.38 -8.01 -1.91
C GLY A 118 -6.26 -8.14 -2.95
N ARG A 119 -5.48 -9.21 -2.90
CA ARG A 119 -4.32 -9.45 -3.78
C ARG A 119 -4.46 -10.70 -4.64
N ALA A 120 -5.69 -11.16 -4.82
CA ALA A 120 -5.96 -12.30 -5.69
C ALA A 120 -5.65 -11.95 -7.14
N LEU A 121 -4.83 -12.78 -7.78
CA LEU A 121 -4.59 -12.75 -9.21
C LEU A 121 -5.51 -13.77 -9.88
N PRO A 122 -6.41 -13.36 -10.80
CA PRO A 122 -7.22 -14.32 -11.55
C PRO A 122 -6.34 -15.26 -12.36
N SER A 123 -6.56 -16.57 -12.25
CA SER A 123 -5.80 -17.62 -12.96
C SER A 123 -6.59 -18.30 -14.07
N SER A 124 -7.84 -17.92 -14.26
CA SER A 124 -8.69 -18.47 -15.34
C SER A 124 -8.33 -17.88 -16.71
N GLN A 125 -8.64 -18.65 -17.77
CA GLN A 125 -8.47 -18.17 -19.15
C GLN A 125 -9.13 -16.81 -19.37
N GLY A 126 -8.40 -15.88 -19.99
CA GLY A 126 -8.94 -14.57 -20.36
C GLY A 126 -7.91 -13.45 -20.33
N PHE A 127 -8.43 -12.25 -20.58
CA PHE A 127 -7.68 -11.01 -20.48
C PHE A 127 -7.94 -10.40 -19.09
N HIS A 128 -6.86 -10.10 -18.36
CA HIS A 128 -6.94 -9.55 -17.01
C HIS A 128 -6.23 -8.21 -16.93
N ARG A 129 -6.81 -7.31 -16.15
CA ARG A 129 -6.26 -5.99 -15.85
C ARG A 129 -6.15 -5.82 -14.35
N LEU A 130 -4.96 -5.45 -13.89
CA LEU A 130 -4.68 -5.06 -12.52
C LEU A 130 -4.22 -3.61 -12.50
N VAL A 131 -4.28 -3.02 -11.33
CA VAL A 131 -3.77 -1.67 -11.10
C VAL A 131 -2.80 -1.71 -9.93
N TRP A 132 -1.58 -1.25 -10.16
CA TRP A 132 -0.67 -0.93 -9.09
C TRP A 132 -0.83 0.55 -8.73
N ASP A 133 -1.16 0.82 -7.48
CA ASP A 133 -1.42 2.16 -6.96
C ASP A 133 -0.14 2.99 -6.71
N LEU A 134 0.99 2.56 -7.26
CA LEU A 134 2.33 3.14 -7.12
C LEU A 134 2.78 3.24 -5.66
N ARG A 135 2.52 2.19 -4.88
CA ARG A 135 2.92 2.10 -3.47
C ARG A 135 3.66 0.81 -3.17
N TYR A 136 4.58 0.95 -2.22
CA TYR A 136 5.21 -0.19 -1.56
C TYR A 136 4.25 -0.79 -0.54
N ASP A 137 4.22 -2.11 -0.44
CA ASP A 137 3.46 -2.81 0.60
C ASP A 137 3.93 -2.41 1.99
N GLN A 138 5.22 -2.22 2.11
CA GLN A 138 5.84 -1.76 3.34
C GLN A 138 5.42 -0.32 3.65
N GLY A 139 4.57 -0.16 4.68
CA GLY A 139 4.12 1.13 5.14
C GLY A 139 3.26 1.92 4.15
N ASN A 140 2.81 1.29 3.07
CA ASN A 140 2.00 1.94 2.03
C ASN A 140 2.68 3.19 1.45
N VAL A 141 4.02 3.15 1.33
CA VAL A 141 4.84 4.30 0.91
C VAL A 141 4.76 4.49 -0.59
N LYS A 142 4.55 5.73 -1.05
CA LYS A 142 4.52 6.05 -2.48
C LYS A 142 5.86 5.76 -3.15
N ALA A 143 5.82 5.03 -4.25
CA ALA A 143 6.99 4.73 -5.08
C ALA A 143 7.55 6.00 -5.73
N PRO A 144 8.86 6.25 -5.70
CA PRO A 144 9.46 7.38 -6.41
C PRO A 144 9.37 7.19 -7.93
N PRO A 145 9.40 8.26 -8.73
CA PRO A 145 9.60 8.13 -10.16
C PRO A 145 10.89 7.35 -10.46
N GLY A 146 10.84 6.47 -11.47
CA GLY A 146 11.97 5.61 -11.83
C GLY A 146 11.55 4.43 -12.68
N ALA A 147 12.51 3.53 -12.92
CA ALA A 147 12.27 2.27 -13.62
C ALA A 147 11.94 1.16 -12.63
N TYR A 148 10.93 0.37 -12.97
CA TYR A 148 10.46 -0.79 -12.24
C TYR A 148 10.38 -1.98 -13.19
N THR A 149 10.48 -3.19 -12.66
CA THR A 149 10.26 -4.42 -13.42
C THR A 149 8.97 -5.06 -12.96
N VAL A 150 8.07 -5.31 -13.90
CA VAL A 150 6.88 -6.14 -13.66
C VAL A 150 7.21 -7.56 -14.09
N ARG A 151 7.11 -8.51 -13.17
CA ARG A 151 7.44 -9.93 -13.39
C ARG A 151 6.18 -10.77 -13.19
N LEU A 152 5.78 -11.46 -14.25
CA LEU A 152 4.75 -12.48 -14.22
C LEU A 152 5.42 -13.86 -14.24
N SER A 153 5.17 -14.69 -13.26
CA SER A 153 5.69 -16.05 -13.17
C SER A 153 4.57 -17.07 -12.96
N TRP A 154 4.75 -18.29 -13.46
CA TRP A 154 3.85 -19.42 -13.31
C TRP A 154 4.63 -20.73 -13.40
N ASP A 155 4.01 -21.88 -13.13
CA ASP A 155 4.70 -23.17 -13.13
C ASP A 155 5.40 -23.51 -14.45
N GLY A 156 4.91 -22.97 -15.58
CA GLY A 156 5.44 -23.22 -16.93
C GLY A 156 6.43 -22.16 -17.44
N GLY A 157 6.68 -21.05 -16.71
CA GLY A 157 7.57 -20.01 -17.21
C GLY A 157 7.52 -18.67 -16.49
N MET A 158 8.12 -17.68 -17.13
CA MET A 158 8.23 -16.32 -16.61
C MET A 158 8.24 -15.31 -17.76
N ASN A 159 7.68 -14.14 -17.53
CA ASN A 159 7.71 -13.01 -18.44
C ASN A 159 7.93 -11.72 -17.65
N GLU A 160 8.80 -10.85 -18.14
CA GLU A 160 9.12 -9.56 -17.52
C GLU A 160 8.85 -8.42 -18.48
N SER A 161 8.51 -7.27 -17.93
CA SER A 161 8.35 -6.04 -18.66
C SER A 161 8.79 -4.84 -17.82
N GLU A 162 9.45 -3.87 -18.45
CA GLU A 162 9.79 -2.61 -17.81
C GLU A 162 8.53 -1.75 -17.66
N LEU A 163 8.42 -1.10 -16.50
CA LEU A 163 7.43 -0.08 -16.18
C LEU A 163 8.15 1.18 -15.72
N ARG A 164 7.81 2.32 -16.28
CA ARG A 164 8.34 3.61 -15.85
C ARG A 164 7.30 4.37 -15.05
N VAL A 165 7.66 4.78 -13.85
CA VAL A 165 6.91 5.77 -13.07
C VAL A 165 7.52 7.14 -13.38
N VAL A 166 6.70 8.07 -13.86
CA VAL A 166 7.11 9.41 -14.23
C VAL A 166 6.58 10.44 -13.22
N PRO A 167 7.27 11.58 -13.03
CA PRO A 167 6.78 12.66 -12.18
C PRO A 167 5.40 13.18 -12.64
N ASP A 168 4.66 13.79 -11.72
CA ASP A 168 3.43 14.49 -12.06
C ASP A 168 3.76 15.71 -12.95
N PRO A 169 3.24 15.76 -14.19
CA PRO A 169 3.52 16.90 -15.09
C PRO A 169 2.91 18.23 -14.60
N ARG A 170 2.00 18.17 -13.62
CA ARG A 170 1.38 19.38 -13.02
C ARG A 170 2.28 20.03 -11.98
N ASP A 171 3.27 19.29 -11.47
CA ASP A 171 4.23 19.74 -10.45
C ASP A 171 5.67 19.81 -10.99
N PRO A 172 5.95 20.60 -12.03
CA PRO A 172 7.24 20.60 -12.72
C PRO A 172 8.42 21.12 -11.86
N GLU A 173 8.12 21.73 -10.73
CA GLU A 173 9.12 22.25 -9.80
C GLU A 173 9.70 21.16 -8.88
N VAL A 174 9.02 20.02 -8.74
CA VAL A 174 9.48 18.90 -7.91
C VAL A 174 10.53 18.11 -8.67
N THR A 175 11.72 18.04 -8.11
CA THR A 175 12.86 17.36 -8.72
C THR A 175 12.93 15.88 -8.33
N MET A 176 13.72 15.09 -9.07
CA MET A 176 13.97 13.68 -8.72
C MET A 176 14.58 13.54 -7.33
N VAL A 177 15.48 14.46 -6.96
CA VAL A 177 16.11 14.48 -5.62
C VAL A 177 15.06 14.68 -4.52
N ASP A 178 14.05 15.48 -4.77
CA ASP A 178 12.95 15.70 -3.82
C ASP A 178 12.11 14.45 -3.62
N TYR A 179 11.80 13.71 -4.70
CA TYR A 179 11.09 12.43 -4.62
C TYR A 179 11.89 11.36 -3.88
N GLU A 180 13.19 11.27 -4.16
CA GLU A 180 14.10 10.33 -3.51
C GLU A 180 14.23 10.62 -2.01
N GLU A 181 14.37 11.88 -1.63
CA GLU A 181 14.44 12.29 -0.22
C GLU A 181 13.11 12.02 0.50
N GLN A 182 11.96 12.34 -0.12
CA GLN A 182 10.65 12.01 0.42
C GLN A 182 10.53 10.50 0.66
N PHE A 183 10.88 9.70 -0.34
CA PHE A 183 10.83 8.25 -0.25
C PHE A 183 11.72 7.72 0.87
N ARG A 184 12.98 8.14 0.91
CA ARG A 184 13.95 7.73 1.92
C ARG A 184 13.49 8.04 3.35
N VAL A 185 12.96 9.24 3.56
CA VAL A 185 12.46 9.68 4.88
C VAL A 185 11.21 8.88 5.26
N THR A 186 10.29 8.70 4.32
CA THR A 186 9.02 8.00 4.56
C THR A 186 9.26 6.51 4.84
N MET A 187 10.15 5.85 4.09
CA MET A 187 10.52 4.45 4.33
C MET A 187 11.17 4.26 5.71
N ALA A 188 12.07 5.16 6.12
CA ALA A 188 12.68 5.10 7.45
C ALA A 188 11.65 5.22 8.58
N VAL A 189 10.59 6.02 8.38
CA VAL A 189 9.47 6.11 9.33
C VAL A 189 8.63 4.84 9.28
N ALA A 190 8.33 4.30 8.10
CA ALA A 190 7.59 3.05 7.93
C ALA A 190 8.30 1.86 8.60
N ASP A 191 9.63 1.76 8.46
CA ASP A 191 10.45 0.76 9.14
C ASP A 191 10.33 0.84 10.67
N THR A 192 10.28 2.06 11.18
CA THR A 192 10.12 2.27 12.63
C THR A 192 8.71 1.89 13.08
N VAL A 193 7.68 2.22 12.29
CA VAL A 193 6.29 1.78 12.55
C VAL A 193 6.21 0.25 12.62
N ALA A 194 6.83 -0.45 11.66
CA ALA A 194 6.84 -1.92 11.66
C ALA A 194 7.54 -2.50 12.90
N ARG A 195 8.67 -1.90 13.34
CA ARG A 195 9.36 -2.31 14.57
C ARG A 195 8.51 -2.08 15.81
N ILE A 196 7.85 -0.93 15.92
CA ILE A 196 6.93 -0.62 17.02
C ILE A 196 5.80 -1.63 17.07
N GLN A 197 5.20 -1.94 15.90
CA GLN A 197 4.14 -2.93 15.83
C GLN A 197 4.61 -4.32 16.28
N GLY A 198 5.80 -4.75 15.85
CA GLY A 198 6.39 -6.02 16.28
C GLY A 198 6.63 -6.09 17.81
N VAL A 199 6.96 -4.96 18.46
CA VAL A 199 7.06 -4.91 19.93
C VAL A 199 5.68 -4.99 20.58
N ILE A 200 4.67 -4.31 20.02
CA ILE A 200 3.29 -4.37 20.51
C ILE A 200 2.77 -5.80 20.45
N ASP A 201 3.02 -6.51 19.36
CA ASP A 201 2.58 -7.89 19.18
C ASP A 201 3.25 -8.82 20.21
N ARG A 202 4.55 -8.63 20.46
CA ARG A 202 5.25 -9.35 21.55
C ARG A 202 4.67 -9.06 22.93
N PHE A 203 4.27 -7.83 23.21
CA PHE A 203 3.61 -7.53 24.48
C PHE A 203 2.27 -8.26 24.63
N ARG A 204 1.51 -8.41 23.55
CA ARG A 204 0.28 -9.22 23.59
C ARG A 204 0.58 -10.68 23.93
N GLU A 205 1.57 -11.28 23.25
CA GLU A 205 1.99 -12.65 23.52
C GLU A 205 2.45 -12.84 24.98
N VAL A 206 3.22 -11.88 25.51
CA VAL A 206 3.68 -11.91 26.91
C VAL A 206 2.52 -11.77 27.89
N ASN A 207 1.57 -10.87 27.62
CA ASN A 207 0.38 -10.72 28.48
C ASN A 207 -0.45 -12.01 28.51
N ASP A 208 -0.69 -12.65 27.36
CA ASP A 208 -1.41 -13.93 27.27
C ASP A 208 -0.70 -15.04 28.08
N GLN A 209 0.64 -15.05 28.09
CA GLN A 209 1.42 -16.00 28.89
C GLN A 209 1.33 -15.70 30.40
N VAL A 210 1.39 -14.42 30.79
CA VAL A 210 1.24 -13.98 32.19
C VAL A 210 -0.16 -14.33 32.72
N ASP A 211 -1.20 -14.04 31.93
CA ASP A 211 -2.58 -14.35 32.30
C ASP A 211 -2.77 -15.86 32.49
N SER A 212 -2.19 -16.68 31.62
CA SER A 212 -2.21 -18.13 31.72
C SER A 212 -1.48 -18.63 32.96
N LEU A 213 -0.34 -18.02 33.29
CA LEU A 213 0.44 -18.37 34.49
C LEU A 213 -0.31 -17.97 35.78
N MET A 214 -0.95 -16.82 35.80
CA MET A 214 -1.75 -16.36 36.94
C MET A 214 -2.97 -17.27 37.17
N ALA A 215 -3.66 -17.66 36.11
CA ALA A 215 -4.79 -18.61 36.21
C ALA A 215 -4.34 -19.96 36.77
N TRP A 216 -3.19 -20.48 36.33
CA TRP A 216 -2.62 -21.70 36.84
C TRP A 216 -2.19 -21.58 38.32
N ALA A 217 -1.61 -20.44 38.71
CA ALA A 217 -1.23 -20.18 40.11
C ALA A 217 -2.47 -20.14 41.03
N GLU A 218 -3.58 -19.56 40.59
CA GLU A 218 -4.85 -19.57 41.32
C GLU A 218 -5.37 -21.00 41.56
N GLU A 219 -5.28 -21.89 40.58
CA GLU A 219 -5.68 -23.28 40.72
C GLU A 219 -4.85 -24.05 41.76
N LEU A 220 -3.55 -23.72 41.88
CA LEU A 220 -2.63 -24.36 42.84
C LEU A 220 -2.76 -23.80 44.29
N GLY A 221 -3.39 -22.66 44.45
CA GLY A 221 -3.54 -21.99 45.76
C GLY A 221 -2.24 -21.57 46.40
N SER A 222 -2.16 -21.54 47.74
CA SER A 222 -1.03 -21.03 48.49
C SER A 222 0.35 -21.61 48.17
N SER A 223 0.42 -22.72 47.46
CA SER A 223 1.70 -23.29 47.01
C SER A 223 2.33 -22.55 45.83
N ALA A 224 1.60 -21.61 45.19
CA ALA A 224 2.04 -20.83 44.04
C ALA A 224 2.04 -19.30 44.30
N ASP A 225 1.86 -18.86 45.54
CA ASP A 225 1.76 -17.43 45.88
C ASP A 225 2.96 -16.62 45.39
N ASP A 226 4.19 -17.13 45.58
CA ASP A 226 5.43 -16.50 45.10
C ASP A 226 5.44 -16.33 43.56
N THR A 227 4.91 -17.30 42.82
CA THR A 227 4.82 -17.26 41.37
C THR A 227 3.80 -16.21 40.89
N ALA A 228 2.65 -16.13 41.57
CA ALA A 228 1.62 -15.14 41.30
C ALA A 228 2.12 -13.71 41.59
N GLU A 229 2.86 -13.50 42.69
CA GLU A 229 3.45 -12.20 43.03
C GLU A 229 4.48 -11.75 41.99
N GLN A 230 5.38 -12.63 41.55
CA GLN A 230 6.37 -12.34 40.53
C GLN A 230 5.72 -12.06 39.14
N ALA A 231 4.71 -12.84 38.76
CA ALA A 231 3.96 -12.62 37.53
C ALA A 231 3.23 -11.26 37.54
N GLY A 232 2.60 -10.88 38.65
CA GLY A 232 1.94 -9.58 38.85
C GLY A 232 2.91 -8.40 38.78
N ALA A 233 4.08 -8.53 39.41
CA ALA A 233 5.13 -7.51 39.36
C ALA A 233 5.68 -7.35 37.92
N PHE A 234 5.83 -8.44 37.18
CA PHE A 234 6.25 -8.41 35.82
C PHE A 234 5.18 -7.78 34.90
N ALA A 235 3.91 -8.17 35.06
CA ALA A 235 2.78 -7.58 34.32
C ALA A 235 2.73 -6.04 34.48
N THR A 236 2.97 -5.54 35.70
CA THR A 236 3.00 -4.10 35.99
C THR A 236 4.10 -3.38 35.18
N LYS A 237 5.27 -4.01 35.04
CA LYS A 237 6.38 -3.44 34.25
C LYS A 237 6.04 -3.44 32.76
N VAL A 238 5.47 -4.53 32.24
CA VAL A 238 5.03 -4.64 30.83
C VAL A 238 3.97 -3.58 30.53
N GLU A 239 2.98 -3.40 31.39
CA GLU A 239 1.94 -2.38 31.23
C GLU A 239 2.51 -0.95 31.18
N ALA A 240 3.49 -0.65 32.04
CA ALA A 240 4.14 0.66 32.07
C ALA A 240 4.87 0.96 30.74
N LEU A 241 5.52 -0.03 30.13
CA LEU A 241 6.17 0.10 28.83
C LEU A 241 5.13 0.19 27.70
N GLN A 242 4.08 -0.61 27.77
CA GLN A 242 2.99 -0.62 26.79
C GLN A 242 2.28 0.73 26.71
N ARG A 243 2.02 1.39 27.83
CA ARG A 243 1.44 2.75 27.87
C ARG A 243 2.27 3.81 27.17
N ARG A 244 3.58 3.63 27.04
CA ARG A 244 4.46 4.54 26.27
C ARG A 244 4.38 4.27 24.75
N LEU A 245 4.11 3.03 24.38
CA LEU A 245 4.01 2.62 22.97
C LEU A 245 2.63 2.86 22.40
N THR A 246 1.59 2.47 23.11
CA THR A 246 0.20 2.51 22.63
C THR A 246 -0.56 3.71 23.19
N SER A 247 -1.54 4.18 22.45
CA SER A 247 -2.45 5.22 22.92
C SER A 247 -3.35 4.68 24.04
N TYR A 248 -3.53 5.47 25.10
CA TYR A 248 -4.43 5.13 26.19
C TYR A 248 -5.32 6.30 26.59
N GLN A 249 -6.41 6.01 27.27
CA GLN A 249 -7.30 7.03 27.82
C GLN A 249 -6.84 7.39 29.24
N ALA A 250 -6.61 8.67 29.47
CA ALA A 250 -6.36 9.22 30.79
C ALA A 250 -7.63 9.92 31.29
N ASP A 251 -7.97 9.70 32.57
CA ASP A 251 -9.04 10.46 33.23
C ASP A 251 -8.46 11.82 33.64
N ASP A 252 -8.93 12.89 33.02
CA ASP A 252 -8.53 14.27 33.33
C ASP A 252 -9.48 14.94 34.36
N GLY A 253 -10.21 14.16 35.15
CA GLY A 253 -11.14 14.64 36.15
C GLY A 253 -12.39 15.32 35.55
N PRO A 254 -12.81 16.49 36.05
CA PRO A 254 -14.03 17.15 35.60
C PRO A 254 -14.07 17.52 34.12
N SER A 255 -12.93 17.55 33.44
CA SER A 255 -12.78 17.90 32.03
C SER A 255 -13.03 16.71 31.08
N GLY A 256 -13.21 15.49 31.61
CA GLY A 256 -13.47 14.29 30.83
C GLY A 256 -12.23 13.45 30.51
N VAL A 257 -12.41 12.49 29.63
CA VAL A 257 -11.37 11.54 29.23
C VAL A 257 -10.55 12.12 28.07
N ARG A 258 -9.22 12.17 28.24
CA ARG A 258 -8.26 12.57 27.19
C ARG A 258 -7.49 11.36 26.68
N THR A 259 -7.44 11.20 25.36
CA THR A 259 -6.57 10.20 24.74
C THR A 259 -5.13 10.72 24.67
N ILE A 260 -4.22 10.02 25.32
CA ILE A 260 -2.77 10.25 25.18
C ILE A 260 -2.25 9.36 24.07
N ALA A 261 -1.70 9.98 23.03
CA ALA A 261 -1.18 9.26 21.87
C ALA A 261 0.17 8.60 22.21
N GLY A 262 0.24 7.28 22.08
CA GLY A 262 1.47 6.52 22.15
C GLY A 262 2.36 6.75 20.92
N LEU A 263 3.54 6.17 20.91
CA LEU A 263 4.50 6.28 19.79
C LEU A 263 3.93 5.68 18.50
N ASP A 264 3.16 4.59 18.59
CA ASP A 264 2.47 3.96 17.47
C ASP A 264 1.65 4.96 16.66
N ARG A 265 0.78 5.70 17.33
CA ARG A 265 -0.09 6.68 16.70
C ARG A 265 0.65 7.92 16.23
N GLN A 266 1.66 8.34 16.98
CA GLN A 266 2.48 9.51 16.63
C GLN A 266 3.30 9.24 15.35
N TYR A 267 3.92 8.07 15.26
CA TYR A 267 4.62 7.63 14.06
C TYR A 267 3.66 7.38 12.90
N GLY A 268 2.50 6.76 13.14
CA GLY A 268 1.46 6.58 12.13
C GLY A 268 0.96 7.91 11.56
N SER A 269 0.78 8.93 12.39
CA SER A 269 0.41 10.28 11.95
C SER A 269 1.51 10.93 11.11
N LEU A 270 2.78 10.77 11.50
CA LEU A 270 3.91 11.26 10.71
C LEU A 270 4.00 10.54 9.36
N LEU A 271 3.89 9.21 9.35
CA LEU A 271 3.87 8.40 8.14
C LEU A 271 2.74 8.84 7.19
N GLY A 272 1.54 9.04 7.72
CA GLY A 272 0.40 9.54 6.96
C GLY A 272 0.67 10.91 6.35
N SER A 273 1.27 11.84 7.11
CA SER A 273 1.60 13.18 6.59
C SER A 273 2.66 13.16 5.50
N LEU A 274 3.67 12.29 5.61
CA LEU A 274 4.72 12.12 4.60
C LEU A 274 4.19 11.46 3.31
N ASN A 275 3.24 10.52 3.45
CA ASN A 275 2.61 9.82 2.33
C ASN A 275 1.55 10.65 1.59
N SER A 276 0.80 11.49 2.31
CA SER A 276 -0.23 12.35 1.71
C SER A 276 0.33 13.65 1.17
N GLY A 277 1.58 13.93 1.53
CA GLY A 277 2.31 15.08 1.09
C GLY A 277 1.79 16.38 1.66
N GLY A 278 1.22 16.46 2.86
CA GLY A 278 0.89 17.69 3.57
C GLY A 278 -0.50 17.71 4.17
N GLY A 279 -0.60 18.42 5.26
CA GLY A 279 -1.82 18.56 6.03
C GLY A 279 -2.91 19.38 5.33
N TYR A 280 -4.08 19.37 5.91
CA TYR A 280 -5.27 20.12 5.50
C TYR A 280 -4.94 21.52 4.97
N GLY A 281 -5.22 21.77 3.69
CA GLY A 281 -5.20 23.10 3.07
C GLY A 281 -3.92 23.54 2.37
N ALA A 282 -2.87 22.73 2.31
CA ALA A 282 -1.72 23.01 1.45
C ALA A 282 -1.93 22.37 0.07
N GLY A 283 -1.56 23.10 -0.99
CA GLY A 283 -1.52 22.59 -2.37
C GLY A 283 -0.69 21.30 -2.50
N SER A 284 -0.50 20.83 -3.73
CA SER A 284 0.27 19.64 -4.01
C SER A 284 1.47 19.48 -3.09
N THR A 285 1.62 18.32 -2.55
CA THR A 285 2.57 18.02 -1.48
C THR A 285 3.49 16.88 -1.86
N GLU A 286 3.60 16.65 -3.14
CA GLU A 286 4.70 15.86 -3.68
C GLU A 286 6.00 16.66 -3.50
N GLY A 287 7.09 15.99 -3.15
CA GLY A 287 8.39 16.62 -3.03
C GLY A 287 9.01 16.52 -1.63
N GLN A 288 9.88 17.46 -1.32
CA GLN A 288 10.65 17.43 -0.07
C GLN A 288 9.77 17.41 1.18
N PRO A 289 10.12 16.55 2.18
CA PRO A 289 9.49 16.61 3.49
C PRO A 289 9.68 17.99 4.11
N THR A 290 8.62 18.52 4.72
CA THR A 290 8.70 19.83 5.37
C THR A 290 9.69 19.83 6.53
N ALA A 291 10.27 21.00 6.85
CA ALA A 291 11.15 21.15 8.01
C ALA A 291 10.48 20.70 9.32
N GLY A 292 9.16 20.92 9.45
CA GLY A 292 8.36 20.47 10.59
C GLY A 292 8.27 18.94 10.66
N ALA A 293 8.04 18.26 9.54
CA ALA A 293 8.01 16.80 9.48
C ALA A 293 9.39 16.19 9.84
N LEU A 294 10.48 16.77 9.33
CA LEU A 294 11.84 16.35 9.66
C LEU A 294 12.18 16.58 11.13
N GLN A 295 11.74 17.70 11.71
CA GLN A 295 11.92 17.94 13.15
C GLN A 295 11.13 16.93 13.96
N ARG A 296 9.87 16.69 13.60
CA ARG A 296 9.03 15.70 14.27
C ARG A 296 9.63 14.29 14.22
N LYS A 297 10.20 13.91 13.07
CA LYS A 297 10.92 12.63 12.93
C LYS A 297 12.04 12.53 13.95
N ARG A 298 12.91 13.54 14.06
CA ARG A 298 14.02 13.55 15.04
C ARG A 298 13.52 13.41 16.49
N ASP A 299 12.47 14.12 16.84
CA ASP A 299 11.89 14.08 18.19
C ASP A 299 11.34 12.69 18.53
N LEU A 300 10.68 12.04 17.56
CA LEU A 300 10.16 10.69 17.73
C LEU A 300 11.29 9.64 17.76
N GLU A 301 12.33 9.80 16.96
CA GLU A 301 13.50 8.92 16.97
C GLU A 301 14.21 8.94 18.32
N ALA A 302 14.34 10.13 18.94
CA ALA A 302 14.90 10.24 20.29
C ALA A 302 14.03 9.53 21.34
N GLN A 303 12.70 9.65 21.24
CA GLN A 303 11.76 8.96 22.14
C GLN A 303 11.80 7.44 21.95
N TRP A 304 11.82 6.98 20.70
CA TRP A 304 11.92 5.55 20.37
C TRP A 304 13.25 4.96 20.82
N GLY A 305 14.37 5.67 20.60
CA GLY A 305 15.70 5.25 21.04
C GLY A 305 15.79 5.06 22.55
N ALA A 306 15.22 6.01 23.32
CA ALA A 306 15.16 5.91 24.78
C ALA A 306 14.29 4.74 25.27
N LEU A 307 13.19 4.44 24.55
CA LEU A 307 12.30 3.34 24.92
C LEU A 307 12.87 1.98 24.52
N SER A 308 13.42 1.87 23.31
CA SER A 308 13.98 0.61 22.79
C SER A 308 15.20 0.14 23.60
N GLY A 309 15.98 1.07 24.16
CA GLY A 309 17.02 0.75 25.13
C GLY A 309 16.46 0.08 26.40
N SER A 310 15.32 0.57 26.90
CA SER A 310 14.68 0.01 28.10
C SER A 310 13.97 -1.34 27.85
N LEU A 311 13.82 -1.75 26.59
CA LEU A 311 13.23 -3.04 26.21
C LEU A 311 14.29 -4.15 26.11
N ALA A 312 15.56 -3.80 26.05
CA ALA A 312 16.68 -4.73 25.97
C ALA A 312 17.20 -5.18 27.36
N ASP A 313 16.90 -4.39 28.40
CA ASP A 313 17.19 -4.65 29.80
C ASP A 313 16.03 -5.39 30.51
#